data_5cda109de36c4a99a1f77e61736d8037
#
_entry.id   5cda109de36c4a99a1f77e61736d8037
#
_cell.length_a   1.000
_cell.length_b   1.000
_cell.length_c   1.000
_cell.angle_alpha   90.00
_cell.angle_beta   90.00
_cell.angle_gamma   90.00
#
_symmetry.space_group_name_H-M   'P 1'
#
loop_
_entity.id
_entity.type
_entity.pdbx_description
1 polymer ?
#
loop_
_entity_poly.entity_id
_entity_poly.type
_entity_poly.pdbx_seq_one_letter_code
_entity_poly.pdbx_strand_id
1 'polypeptide(L)'
;SDVKISDELRDVTPPEGAYMGVMTSGTSGRQKVLFRSFESWHDFFKLQNKIFKMGEGSITFMQGSLAFTGNLNLYMAQLASGGSVVAADSFDPRLWKRMIEAEQATCVYLIPVKLRALRRIYEREQAVNYRIISFVSGSQSMGGAEAVQFKKAFPEAEITLYYGASELNYITYIRGSEMKEDTTLVGRAFPEVDVWIENDHFHVKTRYGILGIGNDAVIGDCGHTDAEGLFYFDGRDDDICNINGRKVSSLRVEEAVRTFPGVAETAVKAVHEHGRDYLKVWIVWEKEAEREEIAGSDSEKSGCTNRAIREFLAGRLADYEIPREFVFLKEFPKTESGKIRKKEL
;
A
#
# COMPACT_ATOMS: atom_id res chain seq x y z
N SER A 1 7.20 3.85 20.96
CA SER A 1 6.30 5.01 20.96
C SER A 1 4.95 4.57 21.47
N ASP A 2 4.52 5.15 22.58
CA ASP A 2 3.23 4.83 23.17
C ASP A 2 2.12 5.28 22.22
N VAL A 3 1.40 4.32 21.67
CA VAL A 3 0.18 4.62 20.91
C VAL A 3 -0.83 5.18 21.92
N LYS A 4 -1.16 6.46 21.80
CA LYS A 4 -2.21 7.06 22.62
C LYS A 4 -3.55 6.43 22.24
N ILE A 5 -4.07 5.59 23.11
CA ILE A 5 -5.43 5.06 23.01
C ILE A 5 -6.37 6.20 23.41
N SER A 6 -7.33 6.53 22.55
CA SER A 6 -8.35 7.51 22.89
C SER A 6 -9.19 7.00 24.08
N ASP A 7 -9.64 7.90 24.96
CA ASP A 7 -10.43 7.52 26.13
C ASP A 7 -11.71 6.76 25.74
N GLU A 8 -12.27 7.06 24.56
CA GLU A 8 -13.44 6.36 23.99
C GLU A 8 -13.19 4.84 23.74
N LEU A 9 -11.94 4.40 23.58
CA LEU A 9 -11.61 3.00 23.35
C LEU A 9 -11.28 2.22 24.63
N ARG A 10 -11.13 2.89 25.78
CA ARG A 10 -10.80 2.24 27.05
C ARG A 10 -11.94 1.40 27.61
N ASP A 11 -13.17 1.78 27.29
CA ASP A 11 -14.40 1.15 27.79
C ASP A 11 -15.05 0.19 26.77
N VAL A 12 -14.34 -0.18 25.70
CA VAL A 12 -14.87 -1.10 24.69
C VAL A 12 -14.90 -2.52 25.26
N THR A 13 -16.08 -3.08 25.43
CA THR A 13 -16.27 -4.46 25.89
C THR A 13 -16.06 -5.42 24.72
N PRO A 14 -15.13 -6.39 24.84
CA PRO A 14 -14.95 -7.41 23.80
C PRO A 14 -16.23 -8.28 23.67
N PRO A 15 -16.66 -8.62 22.45
CA PRO A 15 -17.73 -9.56 22.23
C PRO A 15 -17.34 -10.98 22.67
N GLU A 16 -18.34 -11.84 22.85
CA GLU A 16 -18.11 -13.26 23.12
C GLU A 16 -17.25 -13.89 22.00
N GLY A 17 -16.28 -14.73 22.36
CA GLY A 17 -15.37 -15.36 21.42
C GLY A 17 -14.20 -14.48 20.96
N ALA A 18 -14.09 -13.25 21.45
CA ALA A 18 -12.96 -12.39 21.14
C ALA A 18 -11.68 -12.90 21.82
N TYR A 19 -10.66 -13.19 20.98
CA TYR A 19 -9.31 -13.50 21.45
C TYR A 19 -8.44 -12.25 21.50
N MET A 20 -8.58 -11.35 20.52
CA MET A 20 -7.82 -10.12 20.45
C MET A 20 -8.61 -8.99 19.80
N GLY A 21 -8.26 -7.75 20.13
CA GLY A 21 -8.72 -6.55 19.46
C GLY A 21 -7.57 -5.84 18.75
N VAL A 22 -7.78 -5.41 17.54
CA VAL A 22 -6.83 -4.59 16.76
C VAL A 22 -7.44 -3.25 16.44
N MET A 23 -6.63 -2.20 16.49
CA MET A 23 -7.07 -0.85 16.17
C MET A 23 -6.92 -0.55 14.69
N THR A 24 -7.90 0.11 14.10
CA THR A 24 -7.75 0.69 12.76
C THR A 24 -7.13 2.07 12.84
N SER A 25 -6.41 2.46 11.78
CA SER A 25 -5.80 3.80 11.67
C SER A 25 -6.82 4.95 11.53
N GLY A 26 -8.12 4.63 11.39
CA GLY A 26 -9.21 5.61 11.33
C GLY A 26 -9.04 6.66 10.23
N THR A 27 -9.12 6.28 8.95
CA THR A 27 -9.13 7.23 7.82
C THR A 27 -10.28 8.24 7.92
N SER A 28 -11.37 7.89 8.61
CA SER A 28 -12.50 8.76 8.93
C SER A 28 -12.30 9.65 10.18
N GLY A 29 -11.12 9.58 10.82
CA GLY A 29 -10.80 10.36 12.03
C GLY A 29 -11.19 9.70 13.37
N ARG A 30 -11.94 8.58 13.35
CA ARG A 30 -12.25 7.80 14.55
C ARG A 30 -11.56 6.44 14.48
N GLN A 31 -10.78 6.12 15.50
CA GLN A 31 -10.22 4.78 15.68
C GLN A 31 -11.34 3.80 16.03
N LYS A 32 -11.29 2.59 15.49
CA LYS A 32 -12.20 1.50 15.84
C LYS A 32 -11.36 0.32 16.32
N VAL A 33 -11.92 -0.44 17.29
CA VAL A 33 -11.37 -1.73 17.69
C VAL A 33 -12.10 -2.82 16.91
N LEU A 34 -11.35 -3.64 16.21
CA LEU A 34 -11.86 -4.80 15.48
C LEU A 34 -11.47 -6.06 16.23
N PHE A 35 -12.46 -6.88 16.60
CA PHE A 35 -12.23 -8.10 17.37
C PHE A 35 -12.13 -9.33 16.49
N ARG A 36 -11.23 -10.24 16.85
CA ARG A 36 -10.99 -11.50 16.15
C ARG A 36 -11.06 -12.67 17.10
N SER A 37 -11.55 -13.81 16.62
CA SER A 37 -11.34 -15.09 17.31
C SER A 37 -9.92 -15.57 17.09
N PHE A 38 -9.47 -16.54 17.92
CA PHE A 38 -8.16 -17.17 17.74
C PHE A 38 -8.04 -17.84 16.37
N GLU A 39 -9.06 -18.61 15.98
CA GLU A 39 -9.08 -19.38 14.73
C GLU A 39 -9.04 -18.46 13.50
N SER A 40 -9.81 -17.37 13.51
CA SER A 40 -9.84 -16.42 12.39
C SER A 40 -8.48 -15.78 12.11
N TRP A 41 -7.58 -15.82 13.09
CA TRP A 41 -6.25 -15.25 13.00
C TRP A 41 -5.19 -16.33 12.79
N HIS A 42 -5.11 -17.29 13.72
CA HIS A 42 -4.08 -18.34 13.76
C HIS A 42 -4.13 -19.28 12.56
N ASP A 43 -5.32 -19.72 12.15
CA ASP A 43 -5.46 -20.71 11.08
C ASP A 43 -4.99 -20.23 9.72
N PHE A 44 -4.93 -18.92 9.53
CA PHE A 44 -4.42 -18.31 8.31
C PHE A 44 -2.88 -18.33 8.21
N PHE A 45 -2.18 -18.45 9.34
CA PHE A 45 -0.72 -18.38 9.37
C PHE A 45 -0.04 -19.38 8.44
N LYS A 46 -0.54 -20.62 8.39
CA LYS A 46 0.02 -21.65 7.52
C LYS A 46 -0.10 -21.31 6.04
N LEU A 47 -1.25 -20.76 5.64
CA LEU A 47 -1.51 -20.35 4.25
C LEU A 47 -0.62 -19.19 3.83
N GLN A 48 -0.64 -18.11 4.61
CA GLN A 48 0.17 -16.93 4.31
C GLN A 48 1.66 -17.24 4.30
N ASN A 49 2.17 -18.02 5.27
CA ASN A 49 3.58 -18.34 5.36
C ASN A 49 4.08 -19.16 4.17
N LYS A 50 3.24 -20.07 3.64
CA LYS A 50 3.54 -20.78 2.38
C LYS A 50 3.68 -19.81 1.20
N ILE A 51 2.78 -18.82 1.09
CA ILE A 51 2.82 -17.81 0.01
C ILE A 51 4.00 -16.88 0.19
N PHE A 52 4.29 -16.46 1.41
CA PHE A 52 5.37 -15.53 1.73
C PHE A 52 6.75 -16.20 1.85
N LYS A 53 6.82 -17.52 1.66
CA LYS A 53 8.05 -18.32 1.81
C LYS A 53 8.69 -18.15 3.19
N MET A 54 7.85 -18.14 4.22
CA MET A 54 8.23 -18.05 5.64
C MET A 54 8.01 -19.40 6.32
N GLY A 55 8.78 -19.71 7.36
CA GLY A 55 8.60 -20.95 8.10
C GLY A 55 9.71 -21.19 9.13
N GLU A 56 9.83 -22.44 9.57
CA GLU A 56 10.89 -22.87 10.45
C GLU A 56 12.26 -22.56 9.84
N GLY A 57 13.16 -22.00 10.64
CA GLY A 57 14.49 -21.60 10.18
C GLY A 57 14.56 -20.32 9.35
N SER A 58 13.43 -19.71 8.96
CA SER A 58 13.48 -18.39 8.35
C SER A 58 13.60 -17.28 9.39
N ILE A 59 14.31 -16.21 9.03
CA ILE A 59 14.50 -15.02 9.84
C ILE A 59 13.88 -13.85 9.10
N THR A 60 12.83 -13.26 9.68
CA THR A 60 12.09 -12.17 9.06
C THR A 60 12.48 -10.82 9.66
N PHE A 61 13.02 -9.93 8.84
CA PHE A 61 13.21 -8.53 9.21
C PHE A 61 11.91 -7.74 9.01
N MET A 62 11.57 -6.91 10.00
CA MET A 62 10.42 -6.00 9.90
C MET A 62 10.68 -4.67 10.62
N GLN A 63 9.95 -3.61 10.22
CA GLN A 63 10.03 -2.32 10.88
C GLN A 63 8.63 -1.72 11.05
N GLY A 64 8.36 -1.26 12.27
CA GLY A 64 7.14 -0.56 12.65
C GLY A 64 6.46 -1.16 13.86
N SER A 65 5.44 -0.46 14.36
CA SER A 65 4.71 -0.83 15.56
C SER A 65 3.85 -2.07 15.36
N LEU A 66 3.83 -2.97 16.34
CA LEU A 66 2.92 -4.12 16.41
C LEU A 66 1.45 -3.72 16.69
N ALA A 67 1.18 -2.44 16.98
CA ALA A 67 -0.20 -1.93 17.05
C ALA A 67 -0.92 -1.96 15.69
N PHE A 68 -0.17 -2.06 14.58
CA PHE A 68 -0.75 -2.23 13.25
C PHE A 68 -0.97 -3.71 12.95
N THR A 69 -2.17 -4.06 12.50
CA THR A 69 -2.62 -5.44 12.23
C THR A 69 -1.65 -6.21 11.34
N GLY A 70 -1.17 -5.61 10.24
CA GLY A 70 -0.25 -6.27 9.32
C GLY A 70 1.09 -6.65 9.97
N ASN A 71 1.68 -5.74 10.76
CA ASN A 71 2.92 -6.03 11.49
C ASN A 71 2.71 -7.12 12.54
N LEU A 72 1.63 -7.01 13.35
CA LEU A 72 1.33 -7.99 14.38
C LEU A 72 1.05 -9.37 13.79
N ASN A 73 0.26 -9.43 12.71
CA ASN A 73 -0.06 -10.68 12.04
C ASN A 73 1.19 -11.40 11.54
N LEU A 74 2.07 -10.68 10.86
CA LEU A 74 3.29 -11.27 10.32
C LEU A 74 4.28 -11.70 11.42
N TYR A 75 4.41 -10.87 12.46
CA TYR A 75 5.23 -11.18 13.64
C TYR A 75 4.80 -12.50 14.29
N MET A 76 3.51 -12.62 14.59
CA MET A 76 2.98 -13.81 15.24
C MET A 76 3.02 -15.05 14.34
N ALA A 77 2.72 -14.87 13.05
CA ALA A 77 2.78 -15.97 12.09
C ALA A 77 4.21 -16.53 11.91
N GLN A 78 5.22 -15.66 11.93
CA GLN A 78 6.61 -16.08 11.86
C GLN A 78 7.01 -16.89 13.09
N LEU A 79 6.68 -16.40 14.31
CA LEU A 79 6.99 -17.10 15.55
C LEU A 79 6.22 -18.42 15.67
N ALA A 80 4.94 -18.45 15.31
CA ALA A 80 4.11 -19.66 15.33
C ALA A 80 4.62 -20.75 14.39
N SER A 81 5.39 -20.39 13.36
CA SER A 81 6.01 -21.35 12.44
C SER A 81 7.43 -21.80 12.86
N GLY A 82 7.90 -21.42 14.04
CA GLY A 82 9.23 -21.76 14.54
C GLY A 82 10.38 -20.92 13.97
N GLY A 83 10.06 -19.86 13.23
CA GLY A 83 11.06 -18.91 12.72
C GLY A 83 11.38 -17.79 13.71
N SER A 84 12.24 -16.87 13.30
CA SER A 84 12.71 -15.74 14.11
C SER A 84 12.31 -14.40 13.49
N VAL A 85 12.21 -13.37 14.34
CA VAL A 85 11.91 -12.00 13.90
C VAL A 85 13.01 -11.05 14.38
N VAL A 86 13.49 -10.23 13.46
CA VAL A 86 14.38 -9.09 13.71
C VAL A 86 13.56 -7.81 13.49
N ALA A 87 13.32 -7.06 14.54
CA ALA A 87 12.47 -5.88 14.50
C ALA A 87 13.26 -4.59 14.71
N ALA A 88 13.00 -3.56 13.92
CA ALA A 88 13.55 -2.23 14.07
C ALA A 88 12.45 -1.22 14.44
N ASP A 89 12.75 -0.30 15.37
CA ASP A 89 11.80 0.75 15.79
C ASP A 89 11.93 2.01 14.96
N SER A 90 13.16 2.39 14.59
CA SER A 90 13.44 3.64 13.91
C SER A 90 13.37 3.52 12.37
N PHE A 91 13.06 4.64 11.71
CA PHE A 91 13.19 4.74 10.26
C PHE A 91 14.64 5.08 9.90
N ASP A 92 15.50 4.06 9.83
CA ASP A 92 16.88 4.16 9.37
C ASP A 92 17.25 2.99 8.44
N PRO A 93 17.13 3.17 7.11
CA PRO A 93 17.43 2.11 6.15
C PRO A 93 18.88 1.60 6.19
N ARG A 94 19.86 2.41 6.65
CA ARG A 94 21.24 1.96 6.83
C ARG A 94 21.35 1.02 8.04
N LEU A 95 20.66 1.33 9.13
CA LEU A 95 20.56 0.44 10.28
C LEU A 95 19.85 -0.86 9.87
N TRP A 96 18.75 -0.78 9.10
CA TRP A 96 18.05 -1.98 8.64
C TRP A 96 18.96 -2.90 7.83
N LYS A 97 19.74 -2.34 6.90
CA LYS A 97 20.72 -3.13 6.13
C LYS A 97 21.69 -3.88 7.06
N ARG A 98 22.28 -3.17 8.03
CA ARG A 98 23.19 -3.79 8.99
C ARG A 98 22.53 -4.90 9.80
N MET A 99 21.31 -4.69 10.29
CA MET A 99 20.54 -5.70 11.02
C MET A 99 20.21 -6.93 10.15
N ILE A 100 19.74 -6.70 8.93
CA ILE A 100 19.45 -7.76 7.96
C ILE A 100 20.67 -8.63 7.69
N GLU A 101 21.83 -8.02 7.52
CA GLU A 101 23.08 -8.71 7.23
C GLU A 101 23.66 -9.41 8.45
N ALA A 102 23.66 -8.75 9.62
CA ALA A 102 24.17 -9.31 10.87
C ALA A 102 23.35 -10.53 11.33
N GLU A 103 22.04 -10.43 11.26
CA GLU A 103 21.12 -11.50 11.68
C GLU A 103 20.79 -12.49 10.56
N GLN A 104 21.41 -12.33 9.39
CA GLN A 104 21.24 -13.22 8.25
C GLN A 104 19.76 -13.39 7.83
N ALA A 105 18.98 -12.30 7.82
CA ALA A 105 17.57 -12.34 7.47
C ALA A 105 17.34 -12.94 6.08
N THR A 106 16.34 -13.82 5.99
CA THR A 106 15.92 -14.49 4.76
C THR A 106 14.66 -13.88 4.15
N CYS A 107 13.84 -13.24 4.98
CA CYS A 107 12.60 -12.59 4.61
C CYS A 107 12.62 -11.13 5.10
N VAL A 108 11.98 -10.24 4.36
CA VAL A 108 11.83 -8.83 4.74
C VAL A 108 10.38 -8.42 4.55
N TYR A 109 9.75 -7.93 5.62
CA TYR A 109 8.42 -7.34 5.59
C TYR A 109 8.50 -5.84 5.79
N LEU A 110 8.19 -5.09 4.77
CA LEU A 110 8.16 -3.63 4.76
C LEU A 110 7.11 -3.14 3.77
N ILE A 111 6.47 -2.01 4.04
CA ILE A 111 5.62 -1.35 3.02
C ILE A 111 6.47 -0.83 1.86
N PRO A 112 5.92 -0.65 0.65
CA PRO A 112 6.69 -0.32 -0.56
C PRO A 112 7.63 0.88 -0.41
N VAL A 113 7.21 1.98 0.22
CA VAL A 113 8.07 3.15 0.44
C VAL A 113 9.33 2.82 1.26
N LYS A 114 9.22 1.93 2.24
CA LYS A 114 10.34 1.47 3.06
C LYS A 114 11.23 0.50 2.30
N LEU A 115 10.65 -0.38 1.49
CA LEU A 115 11.40 -1.26 0.59
C LEU A 115 12.24 -0.45 -0.40
N ARG A 116 11.67 0.61 -1.00
CA ARG A 116 12.39 1.54 -1.88
C ARG A 116 13.58 2.18 -1.16
N ALA A 117 13.37 2.63 0.08
CA ALA A 117 14.43 3.22 0.88
C ALA A 117 15.57 2.21 1.17
N LEU A 118 15.24 0.97 1.52
CA LEU A 118 16.22 -0.10 1.73
C LEU A 118 16.99 -0.41 0.42
N ARG A 119 16.29 -0.61 -0.72
CA ARG A 119 16.90 -0.86 -2.02
C ARG A 119 17.91 0.22 -2.39
N ARG A 120 17.55 1.52 -2.22
CA ARG A 120 18.44 2.66 -2.50
C ARG A 120 19.75 2.61 -1.70
N ILE A 121 19.76 2.05 -0.48
CA ILE A 121 20.98 1.87 0.30
C ILE A 121 21.88 0.81 -0.34
N TYR A 122 21.31 -0.34 -0.71
CA TYR A 122 22.06 -1.40 -1.39
C TYR A 122 22.62 -0.92 -2.73
N GLU A 123 21.85 -0.21 -3.53
CA GLU A 123 22.29 0.36 -4.82
C GLU A 123 23.42 1.38 -4.64
N ARG A 124 23.30 2.30 -3.68
CA ARG A 124 24.33 3.31 -3.39
C ARG A 124 25.65 2.68 -2.95
N GLU A 125 25.58 1.61 -2.19
CA GLU A 125 26.74 0.88 -1.69
C GLU A 125 27.20 -0.21 -2.67
N GLN A 126 26.56 -0.35 -3.83
CA GLN A 126 26.82 -1.39 -4.83
C GLN A 126 26.81 -2.81 -4.20
N ALA A 127 25.98 -3.00 -3.17
CA ALA A 127 25.88 -4.25 -2.44
C ALA A 127 24.81 -5.16 -3.04
N VAL A 128 25.05 -6.46 -2.95
CA VAL A 128 24.11 -7.51 -3.37
C VAL A 128 23.88 -8.46 -2.20
N ASN A 129 22.62 -8.82 -1.95
CA ASN A 129 22.26 -9.78 -0.92
C ASN A 129 21.56 -11.00 -1.53
N TYR A 130 22.24 -12.12 -1.53
CA TYR A 130 21.73 -13.41 -2.05
C TYR A 130 20.95 -14.23 -1.00
N ARG A 131 20.92 -13.77 0.25
CA ARG A 131 20.28 -14.51 1.33
C ARG A 131 18.79 -14.20 1.47
N ILE A 132 18.39 -12.99 1.12
CA ILE A 132 16.96 -12.63 1.11
C ILE A 132 16.29 -13.39 -0.03
N ILE A 133 15.32 -14.23 0.32
CA ILE A 133 14.53 -15.03 -0.64
C ILE A 133 13.10 -14.50 -0.80
N SER A 134 12.64 -13.66 0.14
CA SER A 134 11.27 -13.13 0.11
C SER A 134 11.20 -11.68 0.60
N PHE A 135 10.55 -10.85 -0.19
CA PHE A 135 9.99 -9.58 0.25
C PHE A 135 8.47 -9.71 0.33
N VAL A 136 7.91 -9.36 1.48
CA VAL A 136 6.46 -9.27 1.68
C VAL A 136 6.09 -7.82 1.87
N SER A 137 5.11 -7.34 1.11
CA SER A 137 4.69 -5.94 1.13
C SER A 137 3.19 -5.78 0.92
N GLY A 138 2.64 -4.66 1.35
CA GLY A 138 1.23 -4.33 1.18
C GLY A 138 0.94 -2.87 1.52
N SER A 139 -0.33 -2.51 1.52
CA SER A 139 -0.82 -1.16 1.85
C SER A 139 -0.47 -0.05 0.86
N GLN A 140 0.32 -0.32 -0.16
CA GLN A 140 0.69 0.61 -1.24
C GLN A 140 0.95 -0.19 -2.51
N SER A 141 0.88 0.46 -3.65
CA SER A 141 1.13 -0.16 -4.96
C SER A 141 2.62 -0.30 -5.29
N MET A 142 2.91 -1.25 -6.19
CA MET A 142 4.21 -1.48 -6.80
C MET A 142 4.02 -2.00 -8.22
N GLY A 143 4.77 -1.47 -9.18
CA GLY A 143 4.70 -1.88 -10.59
C GLY A 143 5.80 -2.85 -11.00
N GLY A 144 5.61 -3.48 -12.18
CA GLY A 144 6.53 -4.50 -12.72
C GLY A 144 7.95 -3.98 -12.92
N ALA A 145 8.12 -2.79 -13.47
CA ALA A 145 9.45 -2.18 -13.65
C ALA A 145 10.20 -2.01 -12.32
N GLU A 146 9.48 -1.66 -11.26
CA GLU A 146 10.06 -1.53 -9.93
C GLU A 146 10.47 -2.90 -9.36
N ALA A 147 9.61 -3.92 -9.51
CA ALA A 147 9.93 -5.28 -9.06
C ALA A 147 11.21 -5.82 -9.72
N VAL A 148 11.41 -5.54 -11.01
CA VAL A 148 12.64 -5.90 -11.74
C VAL A 148 13.87 -5.19 -11.16
N GLN A 149 13.76 -3.93 -10.74
CA GLN A 149 14.90 -3.21 -10.14
C GLN A 149 15.40 -3.86 -8.85
N PHE A 150 14.49 -4.45 -8.04
CA PHE A 150 14.90 -5.17 -6.82
C PHE A 150 15.81 -6.35 -7.10
N LYS A 151 15.67 -7.04 -8.23
CA LYS A 151 16.49 -8.19 -8.60
C LYS A 151 17.98 -7.86 -8.74
N LYS A 152 18.35 -6.59 -9.00
CA LYS A 152 19.75 -6.16 -9.11
C LYS A 152 20.46 -6.27 -7.76
N ALA A 153 19.81 -5.88 -6.66
CA ALA A 153 20.38 -5.93 -5.33
C ALA A 153 20.02 -7.23 -4.58
N PHE A 154 18.94 -7.91 -4.98
CA PHE A 154 18.39 -9.10 -4.33
C PHE A 154 18.01 -10.17 -5.36
N PRO A 155 18.98 -10.84 -5.99
CA PRO A 155 18.73 -11.74 -7.14
C PRO A 155 17.78 -12.92 -6.81
N GLU A 156 17.90 -13.48 -5.59
CA GLU A 156 17.12 -14.64 -5.15
C GLU A 156 15.74 -14.27 -4.60
N ALA A 157 15.51 -12.99 -4.31
CA ALA A 157 14.29 -12.57 -3.66
C ALA A 157 13.09 -12.58 -4.59
N GLU A 158 11.97 -13.17 -4.14
CA GLU A 158 10.65 -12.98 -4.72
C GLU A 158 9.91 -11.88 -3.95
N ILE A 159 9.34 -10.93 -4.67
CA ILE A 159 8.46 -9.94 -4.07
C ILE A 159 7.04 -10.49 -4.09
N THR A 160 6.35 -10.45 -2.96
CA THR A 160 4.92 -10.71 -2.87
C THR A 160 4.25 -9.45 -2.36
N LEU A 161 3.44 -8.82 -3.21
CA LEU A 161 2.56 -7.73 -2.82
C LEU A 161 1.19 -8.32 -2.48
N TYR A 162 0.64 -7.96 -1.31
CA TYR A 162 -0.70 -8.36 -0.94
C TYR A 162 -1.64 -7.16 -0.84
N TYR A 163 -2.91 -7.40 -1.15
CA TYR A 163 -4.02 -6.53 -0.81
C TYR A 163 -4.85 -7.19 0.29
N GLY A 164 -5.30 -6.39 1.25
CA GLY A 164 -6.10 -6.86 2.36
C GLY A 164 -6.61 -5.72 3.23
N ALA A 165 -7.50 -6.06 4.14
CA ALA A 165 -8.13 -5.12 5.06
C ALA A 165 -8.02 -5.62 6.49
N SER A 166 -8.03 -4.69 7.45
CA SER A 166 -8.02 -5.05 8.88
C SER A 166 -9.22 -5.92 9.26
N GLU A 167 -10.34 -5.75 8.56
CA GLU A 167 -11.58 -6.48 8.72
C GLU A 167 -11.52 -7.91 8.18
N LEU A 168 -10.75 -8.15 7.11
CA LEU A 168 -10.82 -9.39 6.31
C LEU A 168 -9.51 -10.17 6.26
N ASN A 169 -8.40 -9.63 6.80
CA ASN A 169 -7.05 -10.16 6.67
C ASN A 169 -6.53 -9.98 5.21
N TYR A 170 -5.73 -10.93 4.68
CA TYR A 170 -5.26 -10.90 3.30
C TYR A 170 -6.34 -11.39 2.34
N ILE A 171 -6.58 -10.63 1.28
CA ILE A 171 -7.64 -10.89 0.28
C ILE A 171 -7.01 -11.42 -1.00
N THR A 172 -6.09 -10.66 -1.60
CA THR A 172 -5.38 -11.06 -2.82
C THR A 172 -3.88 -10.86 -2.69
N TYR A 173 -3.12 -11.48 -3.59
CA TYR A 173 -1.68 -11.31 -3.70
C TYR A 173 -1.21 -11.40 -5.15
N ILE A 174 -0.06 -10.79 -5.43
CA ILE A 174 0.64 -10.88 -6.71
C ILE A 174 2.14 -11.07 -6.47
N ARG A 175 2.79 -11.86 -7.33
CA ARG A 175 4.24 -12.03 -7.36
C ARG A 175 4.90 -10.92 -8.17
N GLY A 176 6.11 -10.51 -7.82
CA GLY A 176 6.87 -9.52 -8.56
C GLY A 176 7.08 -9.86 -10.03
N SER A 177 7.20 -11.16 -10.35
CA SER A 177 7.31 -11.66 -11.72
C SER A 177 6.01 -11.55 -12.55
N GLU A 178 4.86 -11.35 -11.88
CA GLU A 178 3.53 -11.24 -12.50
C GLU A 178 3.03 -9.79 -12.54
N MET A 179 3.74 -8.85 -11.88
CA MET A 179 3.35 -7.44 -11.85
C MET A 179 3.43 -6.83 -13.23
N LYS A 180 2.42 -6.04 -13.57
CA LYS A 180 2.33 -5.26 -14.82
C LYS A 180 2.71 -3.80 -14.56
N GLU A 181 2.71 -2.97 -15.61
CA GLU A 181 2.88 -1.51 -15.47
C GLU A 181 1.70 -0.87 -14.72
N ASP A 182 0.51 -1.47 -14.83
CA ASP A 182 -0.66 -1.04 -14.07
C ASP A 182 -0.50 -1.43 -12.60
N THR A 183 -0.26 -0.42 -11.77
CA THR A 183 0.01 -0.58 -10.34
C THR A 183 -1.26 -0.78 -9.51
N THR A 184 -2.44 -0.72 -10.13
CA THR A 184 -3.72 -1.06 -9.48
C THR A 184 -3.97 -2.57 -9.44
N LEU A 185 -3.19 -3.36 -10.20
CA LEU A 185 -3.23 -4.81 -10.19
C LEU A 185 -2.86 -5.36 -8.81
N VAL A 186 -3.83 -6.01 -8.15
CA VAL A 186 -3.67 -6.65 -6.83
C VAL A 186 -3.61 -8.18 -6.91
N GLY A 187 -3.69 -8.73 -8.11
CA GLY A 187 -3.43 -10.14 -8.41
C GLY A 187 -4.61 -11.07 -8.22
N ARG A 188 -4.39 -12.22 -7.56
CA ARG A 188 -5.37 -13.29 -7.37
C ARG A 188 -5.73 -13.49 -5.91
N ALA A 189 -6.90 -14.08 -5.65
CA ALA A 189 -7.36 -14.42 -4.31
C ALA A 189 -6.34 -15.31 -3.56
N PHE A 190 -6.22 -15.10 -2.25
CA PHE A 190 -5.55 -16.06 -1.39
C PHE A 190 -6.33 -17.39 -1.39
N PRO A 191 -5.65 -18.53 -1.20
CA PRO A 191 -6.34 -19.79 -1.00
C PRO A 191 -7.33 -19.68 0.18
N GLU A 192 -8.47 -20.34 0.06
CA GLU A 192 -9.59 -20.34 1.04
C GLU A 192 -10.22 -18.94 1.27
N VAL A 193 -9.99 -18.00 0.37
CA VAL A 193 -10.67 -16.70 0.33
C VAL A 193 -11.41 -16.59 -1.00
N ASP A 194 -12.73 -16.55 -0.96
CA ASP A 194 -13.55 -16.32 -2.13
C ASP A 194 -13.65 -14.83 -2.40
N VAL A 195 -13.29 -14.39 -3.59
CA VAL A 195 -13.31 -12.97 -3.99
C VAL A 195 -14.03 -12.85 -5.33
N TRP A 196 -14.92 -11.88 -5.43
CA TRP A 196 -15.56 -11.55 -6.71
C TRP A 196 -15.86 -10.04 -6.77
N ILE A 197 -16.15 -9.54 -7.94
CA ILE A 197 -16.58 -8.16 -8.17
C ILE A 197 -18.06 -8.15 -8.52
N GLU A 198 -18.81 -7.35 -7.80
CA GLU A 198 -20.22 -7.10 -8.07
C GLU A 198 -20.53 -5.62 -7.87
N ASN A 199 -21.20 -5.00 -8.84
CA ASN A 199 -21.49 -3.56 -8.86
C ASN A 199 -20.25 -2.67 -8.65
N ASP A 200 -19.12 -3.05 -9.27
CA ASP A 200 -17.80 -2.43 -9.16
C ASP A 200 -17.15 -2.52 -7.76
N HIS A 201 -17.66 -3.35 -6.86
CA HIS A 201 -17.11 -3.51 -5.50
C HIS A 201 -16.51 -4.90 -5.29
N PHE A 202 -15.49 -4.93 -4.44
CA PHE A 202 -14.95 -6.18 -3.92
C PHE A 202 -15.93 -6.79 -2.93
N HIS A 203 -16.36 -8.01 -3.23
CA HIS A 203 -17.07 -8.91 -2.35
C HIS A 203 -16.11 -9.98 -1.87
N VAL A 204 -16.09 -10.23 -0.57
CA VAL A 204 -15.16 -11.16 0.03
C VAL A 204 -15.89 -12.09 1.00
N LYS A 205 -15.70 -13.40 0.80
CA LYS A 205 -16.13 -14.41 1.75
C LYS A 205 -14.91 -15.11 2.31
N THR A 206 -14.75 -15.04 3.62
CA THR A 206 -13.62 -15.63 4.33
C THR A 206 -13.97 -15.98 5.76
N ARG A 207 -13.42 -17.09 6.27
CA ARG A 207 -13.48 -17.44 7.69
C ARG A 207 -12.43 -16.70 8.52
N TYR A 208 -11.54 -15.96 7.87
CA TYR A 208 -10.41 -15.25 8.48
C TYR A 208 -10.72 -13.78 8.76
N GLY A 209 -11.98 -13.38 8.76
CA GLY A 209 -12.44 -12.03 9.06
C GLY A 209 -12.57 -11.75 10.58
N ILE A 210 -12.95 -10.53 10.90
CA ILE A 210 -13.30 -10.13 12.26
C ILE A 210 -14.60 -10.77 12.72
N LEU A 211 -14.81 -10.80 14.04
CA LEU A 211 -16.09 -11.22 14.61
C LEU A 211 -17.23 -10.32 14.13
N GLY A 212 -18.33 -10.95 13.73
CA GLY A 212 -19.53 -10.26 13.25
C GLY A 212 -19.48 -9.83 11.77
N ILE A 213 -18.39 -10.10 11.04
CA ILE A 213 -18.38 -9.92 9.60
C ILE A 213 -19.18 -11.03 8.93
N GLY A 214 -20.02 -10.66 7.96
CA GLY A 214 -20.86 -11.64 7.25
C GLY A 214 -20.09 -12.52 6.29
N ASN A 215 -20.80 -13.50 5.71
CA ASN A 215 -20.24 -14.37 4.67
C ASN A 215 -20.08 -13.70 3.29
N ASP A 216 -20.56 -12.47 3.14
CA ASP A 216 -20.39 -11.61 1.98
C ASP A 216 -20.05 -10.22 2.51
N ALA A 217 -18.77 -9.93 2.57
CA ALA A 217 -18.27 -8.69 3.15
C ALA A 217 -17.93 -7.69 2.05
N VAL A 218 -18.57 -6.53 2.10
CA VAL A 218 -18.28 -5.38 1.26
C VAL A 218 -17.74 -4.26 2.16
N ILE A 219 -16.50 -3.84 1.92
CA ILE A 219 -15.81 -2.84 2.76
C ILE A 219 -15.65 -1.48 2.07
N GLY A 220 -16.38 -1.27 0.95
CA GLY A 220 -16.33 -0.02 0.17
C GLY A 220 -15.08 0.10 -0.71
N ASP A 221 -14.42 -1.01 -0.99
CA ASP A 221 -13.31 -1.08 -1.94
C ASP A 221 -13.86 -1.41 -3.33
N CYS A 222 -13.54 -0.54 -4.32
CA CYS A 222 -13.95 -0.68 -5.71
C CYS A 222 -12.87 -1.37 -6.53
N GLY A 223 -13.28 -2.12 -7.55
CA GLY A 223 -12.35 -2.81 -8.43
C GLY A 223 -13.02 -3.53 -9.60
N HIS A 224 -12.18 -4.14 -10.42
CA HIS A 224 -12.60 -4.96 -11.55
C HIS A 224 -11.70 -6.18 -11.73
N THR A 225 -12.08 -7.07 -12.63
CA THR A 225 -11.24 -8.19 -13.05
C THR A 225 -10.93 -8.10 -14.54
N ASP A 226 -9.74 -8.57 -14.94
CA ASP A 226 -9.41 -8.75 -16.36
C ASP A 226 -9.91 -10.10 -16.90
N ALA A 227 -9.64 -10.35 -18.19
CA ALA A 227 -10.00 -11.60 -18.85
C ALA A 227 -9.27 -12.83 -18.28
N GLU A 228 -8.18 -12.63 -17.55
CA GLU A 228 -7.40 -13.67 -16.87
C GLU A 228 -7.93 -13.95 -15.45
N GLY A 229 -8.93 -13.17 -14.99
CA GLY A 229 -9.50 -13.25 -13.64
C GLY A 229 -8.62 -12.64 -12.57
N LEU A 230 -7.67 -11.78 -12.94
CA LEU A 230 -6.87 -11.03 -11.99
C LEU A 230 -7.64 -9.79 -11.51
N PHE A 231 -7.50 -9.48 -10.24
CA PHE A 231 -8.18 -8.36 -9.59
C PHE A 231 -7.36 -7.08 -9.67
N TYR A 232 -8.07 -5.97 -9.91
CA TYR A 232 -7.55 -4.61 -9.91
C TYR A 232 -8.29 -3.78 -8.87
N PHE A 233 -7.56 -3.00 -8.08
CA PHE A 233 -8.09 -2.12 -7.05
C PHE A 233 -8.24 -0.70 -7.60
N ASP A 234 -9.47 -0.25 -7.83
CA ASP A 234 -9.76 1.06 -8.41
C ASP A 234 -9.84 2.18 -7.38
N GLY A 235 -9.84 1.84 -6.09
CA GLY A 235 -9.92 2.80 -4.98
C GLY A 235 -11.04 2.45 -4.00
N ARG A 236 -11.31 3.37 -3.08
CA ARG A 236 -12.47 3.28 -2.18
C ARG A 236 -13.62 4.11 -2.72
N ASP A 237 -14.81 3.88 -2.21
CA ASP A 237 -15.97 4.71 -2.54
C ASP A 237 -15.67 6.21 -2.44
N ASP A 238 -14.94 6.62 -1.39
CA ASP A 238 -14.50 8.01 -1.20
C ASP A 238 -13.43 8.47 -2.22
N ASP A 239 -12.75 7.56 -2.88
CA ASP A 239 -11.72 7.82 -3.90
C ASP A 239 -12.31 7.81 -5.32
N ILE A 240 -13.55 7.33 -5.48
CA ILE A 240 -14.25 7.36 -6.78
C ILE A 240 -14.97 8.71 -6.93
N CYS A 241 -14.47 9.50 -7.84
CA CYS A 241 -15.02 10.81 -8.15
C CYS A 241 -16.01 10.73 -9.32
N ASN A 242 -17.10 11.47 -9.26
CA ASN A 242 -17.98 11.65 -10.41
C ASN A 242 -17.60 12.92 -11.15
N ILE A 243 -17.08 12.79 -12.36
CA ILE A 243 -16.70 13.92 -13.23
C ILE A 243 -17.66 13.97 -14.43
N ASN A 244 -18.62 14.88 -14.37
CA ASN A 244 -19.62 15.05 -15.43
C ASN A 244 -20.35 13.73 -15.80
N GLY A 245 -20.76 12.95 -14.80
CA GLY A 245 -21.47 11.69 -14.98
C GLY A 245 -20.58 10.45 -15.21
N ARG A 246 -19.25 10.61 -15.18
CA ARG A 246 -18.28 9.51 -15.33
C ARG A 246 -17.60 9.23 -14.01
N LYS A 247 -17.54 7.95 -13.62
CA LYS A 247 -16.77 7.49 -12.48
C LYS A 247 -15.26 7.53 -12.81
N VAL A 248 -14.48 8.21 -11.99
CA VAL A 248 -13.03 8.35 -12.12
C VAL A 248 -12.37 7.95 -10.80
N SER A 249 -11.44 7.04 -10.85
CA SER A 249 -10.61 6.67 -9.71
C SER A 249 -9.53 7.74 -9.48
N SER A 250 -9.61 8.48 -8.38
CA SER A 250 -8.56 9.42 -7.99
C SER A 250 -7.22 8.71 -7.77
N LEU A 251 -7.26 7.48 -7.25
CA LEU A 251 -6.07 6.65 -7.03
C LEU A 251 -5.35 6.32 -8.34
N ARG A 252 -6.10 5.90 -9.38
CA ARG A 252 -5.54 5.62 -10.71
C ARG A 252 -4.85 6.85 -11.30
N VAL A 253 -5.48 8.03 -11.13
CA VAL A 253 -4.90 9.29 -11.60
C VAL A 253 -3.64 9.63 -10.79
N GLU A 254 -3.65 9.47 -9.46
CA GLU A 254 -2.48 9.65 -8.60
C GLU A 254 -1.32 8.77 -9.05
N GLU A 255 -1.59 7.49 -9.28
CA GLU A 255 -0.59 6.53 -9.73
C GLU A 255 0.02 6.93 -11.09
N ALA A 256 -0.83 7.32 -12.05
CA ALA A 256 -0.35 7.77 -13.35
C ALA A 256 0.53 9.03 -13.23
N VAL A 257 0.14 10.00 -12.40
CA VAL A 257 0.96 11.20 -12.15
C VAL A 257 2.26 10.86 -11.45
N ARG A 258 2.25 9.91 -10.52
CA ARG A 258 3.45 9.48 -9.78
C ARG A 258 4.51 8.83 -10.67
N THR A 259 4.12 8.27 -11.82
CA THR A 259 5.09 7.72 -12.79
C THR A 259 5.79 8.80 -13.63
N PHE A 260 5.37 10.07 -13.53
CA PHE A 260 6.08 11.17 -14.17
C PHE A 260 7.45 11.38 -13.50
N PRO A 261 8.54 11.53 -14.27
CA PRO A 261 9.88 11.69 -13.72
C PRO A 261 9.99 12.80 -12.68
N GLY A 262 10.61 12.52 -11.55
CA GLY A 262 10.84 13.47 -10.47
C GLY A 262 9.66 13.67 -9.49
N VAL A 263 8.51 13.04 -9.72
CA VAL A 263 7.36 13.10 -8.79
C VAL A 263 7.57 12.14 -7.63
N ALA A 264 7.59 12.68 -6.40
CA ALA A 264 7.71 11.89 -5.18
C ALA A 264 6.36 11.43 -4.64
N GLU A 265 5.40 12.35 -4.54
CA GLU A 265 4.08 12.09 -3.95
C GLU A 265 3.00 12.87 -4.69
N THR A 266 1.79 12.31 -4.72
CA THR A 266 0.63 12.91 -5.37
C THR A 266 -0.62 12.74 -4.54
N ALA A 267 -1.57 13.67 -4.69
CA ALA A 267 -2.93 13.54 -4.20
C ALA A 267 -3.90 14.15 -5.21
N VAL A 268 -5.01 13.49 -5.47
CA VAL A 268 -6.04 13.94 -6.43
C VAL A 268 -7.37 14.06 -5.72
N LYS A 269 -8.12 15.11 -6.05
CA LYS A 269 -9.51 15.32 -5.62
C LYS A 269 -10.36 15.82 -6.76
N ALA A 270 -11.63 15.46 -6.76
CA ALA A 270 -12.63 16.15 -7.55
C ALA A 270 -12.95 17.51 -6.92
N VAL A 271 -13.06 18.51 -7.76
CA VAL A 271 -13.43 19.88 -7.37
C VAL A 271 -14.65 20.29 -8.20
N HIS A 272 -15.64 20.86 -7.51
CA HIS A 272 -16.80 21.44 -8.14
C HIS A 272 -16.72 22.97 -8.05
N GLU A 273 -16.42 23.63 -9.15
CA GLU A 273 -16.32 25.09 -9.19
C GLU A 273 -16.98 25.63 -10.47
N HIS A 274 -17.71 26.73 -10.33
CA HIS A 274 -18.38 27.39 -11.43
C HIS A 274 -19.30 26.48 -12.27
N GLY A 275 -19.97 25.50 -11.59
CA GLY A 275 -20.87 24.53 -12.23
C GLY A 275 -20.16 23.48 -13.08
N ARG A 276 -18.87 23.23 -12.85
CA ARG A 276 -18.08 22.21 -13.54
C ARG A 276 -17.35 21.32 -12.56
N ASP A 277 -17.38 20.02 -12.83
CA ASP A 277 -16.59 19.02 -12.12
C ASP A 277 -15.27 18.81 -12.85
N TYR A 278 -14.16 18.83 -12.13
CA TYR A 278 -12.85 18.51 -12.67
C TYR A 278 -11.93 17.94 -11.60
N LEU A 279 -10.84 17.29 -12.04
CA LEU A 279 -9.81 16.79 -11.16
C LEU A 279 -8.73 17.84 -10.93
N LYS A 280 -8.35 17.99 -9.66
CA LYS A 280 -7.22 18.78 -9.21
C LYS A 280 -6.19 17.86 -8.58
N VAL A 281 -4.92 18.04 -8.96
CA VAL A 281 -3.82 17.24 -8.45
C VAL A 281 -2.83 18.11 -7.69
N TRP A 282 -2.40 17.61 -6.53
CA TRP A 282 -1.29 18.16 -5.75
C TRP A 282 -0.09 17.25 -5.93
N ILE A 283 1.10 17.85 -6.10
CA ILE A 283 2.35 17.16 -6.42
C ILE A 283 3.47 17.64 -5.51
N VAL A 284 4.24 16.70 -4.98
CA VAL A 284 5.53 16.94 -4.31
C VAL A 284 6.63 16.32 -5.15
N TRP A 285 7.70 17.07 -5.40
CA TRP A 285 8.86 16.62 -6.17
C TRP A 285 9.91 15.92 -5.30
N GLU A 286 10.66 14.98 -5.86
CA GLU A 286 11.77 14.29 -5.15
C GLU A 286 12.89 15.26 -4.77
N LYS A 287 13.20 16.24 -5.63
CA LYS A 287 14.15 17.33 -5.38
C LYS A 287 13.65 18.60 -6.08
N GLU A 288 13.81 19.75 -5.43
CA GLU A 288 13.51 21.05 -6.05
C GLU A 288 14.34 21.27 -7.33
N ALA A 289 15.59 20.77 -7.39
CA ALA A 289 16.45 20.85 -8.56
C ALA A 289 15.89 20.12 -9.79
N GLU A 290 15.20 19.00 -9.63
CA GLU A 290 14.59 18.26 -10.75
C GLU A 290 13.37 19.01 -11.30
N ARG A 291 12.65 19.75 -10.45
CA ARG A 291 11.61 20.68 -10.89
C ARG A 291 12.17 21.80 -11.76
N GLU A 292 13.32 22.35 -11.41
CA GLU A 292 13.98 23.43 -12.16
C GLU A 292 14.54 22.96 -13.51
N GLU A 293 15.00 21.73 -13.60
CA GLU A 293 15.51 21.11 -14.83
C GLU A 293 14.39 20.85 -15.86
N ILE A 294 13.20 20.42 -15.40
CA ILE A 294 12.01 20.17 -16.23
C ILE A 294 11.25 21.48 -16.56
N ALA A 295 11.22 22.41 -15.63
CA ALA A 295 10.41 23.63 -15.69
C ALA A 295 11.17 24.87 -16.17
N GLY A 296 12.51 24.87 -16.16
CA GLY A 296 13.32 26.07 -16.42
C GLY A 296 13.06 27.18 -15.37
N SER A 297 13.84 28.33 -15.24
CA SER A 297 13.93 29.27 -14.11
C SER A 297 12.94 30.47 -13.95
N ASP A 298 11.62 30.52 -14.40
CA ASP A 298 10.70 31.65 -14.19
C ASP A 298 9.21 31.29 -14.07
N SER A 299 8.34 32.19 -13.60
CA SER A 299 6.91 31.99 -13.35
C SER A 299 6.07 31.59 -14.58
N GLU A 300 6.55 31.79 -15.79
CA GLU A 300 5.98 31.20 -17.03
C GLU A 300 6.13 29.68 -17.09
N LYS A 301 6.91 29.09 -16.21
CA LYS A 301 7.38 27.70 -16.13
C LYS A 301 6.39 26.75 -15.49
N SER A 302 5.49 27.23 -14.62
CA SER A 302 4.39 26.40 -14.11
C SER A 302 3.50 25.92 -15.28
N GLY A 303 3.31 26.76 -16.29
CA GLY A 303 2.59 26.41 -17.52
C GLY A 303 3.29 25.32 -18.36
N CYS A 304 4.62 25.38 -18.46
CA CYS A 304 5.41 24.38 -19.18
C CYS A 304 5.36 23.00 -18.49
N THR A 305 5.53 22.98 -17.17
CA THR A 305 5.44 21.74 -16.36
C THR A 305 4.05 21.12 -16.42
N ASN A 306 3.00 21.94 -16.27
CA ASN A 306 1.62 21.46 -16.37
C ASN A 306 1.32 20.86 -17.75
N ARG A 307 1.85 21.47 -18.81
CA ARG A 307 1.72 20.96 -20.17
C ARG A 307 2.45 19.64 -20.36
N ALA A 308 3.69 19.53 -19.89
CA ALA A 308 4.48 18.30 -19.97
C ALA A 308 3.81 17.13 -19.23
N ILE A 309 3.28 17.39 -18.01
CA ILE A 309 2.55 16.37 -17.26
C ILE A 309 1.27 15.96 -18.01
N ARG A 310 0.51 16.89 -18.55
CA ARG A 310 -0.71 16.58 -19.35
C ARG A 310 -0.40 15.73 -20.58
N GLU A 311 0.62 16.10 -21.35
CA GLU A 311 1.06 15.35 -22.53
C GLU A 311 1.50 13.93 -22.14
N PHE A 312 2.19 13.79 -21.02
CA PHE A 312 2.58 12.48 -20.47
C PHE A 312 1.37 11.64 -20.07
N LEU A 313 0.34 12.25 -19.45
CA LEU A 313 -0.87 11.58 -19.02
C LEU A 313 -1.81 11.21 -20.18
N ALA A 314 -1.82 11.97 -21.26
CA ALA A 314 -2.68 11.73 -22.42
C ALA A 314 -2.44 10.35 -23.08
N GLY A 315 -1.26 9.75 -22.91
CA GLY A 315 -0.98 8.38 -23.36
C GLY A 315 -1.35 7.28 -22.36
N ARG A 316 -1.86 7.63 -21.17
CA ARG A 316 -2.07 6.71 -20.02
C ARG A 316 -3.45 6.77 -19.41
N LEU A 317 -4.12 7.90 -19.53
CA LEU A 317 -5.43 8.17 -18.97
C LEU A 317 -6.40 8.61 -20.09
N ALA A 318 -7.69 8.41 -19.87
CA ALA A 318 -8.69 9.00 -20.74
C ALA A 318 -8.76 10.54 -20.54
N ASP A 319 -9.19 11.28 -21.55
CA ASP A 319 -9.21 12.74 -21.52
C ASP A 319 -9.95 13.33 -20.30
N TYR A 320 -11.00 12.66 -19.85
CA TYR A 320 -11.80 13.09 -18.69
C TYR A 320 -11.14 12.77 -17.34
N GLU A 321 -10.12 11.90 -17.33
CA GLU A 321 -9.32 11.56 -16.14
C GLU A 321 -8.09 12.49 -15.98
N ILE A 322 -7.75 13.28 -17.00
CA ILE A 322 -6.59 14.18 -16.94
C ILE A 322 -6.91 15.38 -16.04
N PRO A 323 -6.11 15.63 -14.99
CA PRO A 323 -6.33 16.76 -14.10
C PRO A 323 -6.31 18.10 -14.83
N ARG A 324 -7.25 18.99 -14.45
CA ARG A 324 -7.35 20.33 -15.02
C ARG A 324 -6.44 21.32 -14.30
N GLU A 325 -6.23 21.10 -13.01
CA GLU A 325 -5.44 21.98 -12.17
C GLU A 325 -4.32 21.20 -11.48
N PHE A 326 -3.13 21.82 -11.44
CA PHE A 326 -1.91 21.24 -10.85
C PHE A 326 -1.40 22.21 -9.79
N VAL A 327 -1.22 21.71 -8.56
CA VAL A 327 -0.70 22.45 -7.41
C VAL A 327 0.58 21.79 -6.94
N PHE A 328 1.64 22.55 -6.79
CA PHE A 328 2.93 22.03 -6.33
C PHE A 328 3.14 22.42 -4.87
N LEU A 329 3.42 21.41 -4.04
CA LEU A 329 3.68 21.55 -2.61
C LEU A 329 5.13 21.17 -2.29
N LYS A 330 5.64 21.70 -1.18
CA LYS A 330 6.93 21.25 -0.62
C LYS A 330 6.79 19.90 0.08
N GLU A 331 5.68 19.72 0.80
CA GLU A 331 5.34 18.49 1.52
C GLU A 331 3.82 18.38 1.70
N PHE A 332 3.33 17.15 1.89
CA PHE A 332 1.95 16.89 2.24
C PHE A 332 1.71 16.88 3.75
N PRO A 333 0.54 17.34 4.23
CA PRO A 333 0.08 17.04 5.57
C PRO A 333 -0.13 15.52 5.71
N LYS A 334 0.48 14.93 6.74
CA LYS A 334 0.45 13.45 6.95
C LYS A 334 -0.08 13.08 8.32
N THR A 335 -0.66 11.90 8.40
CA THR A 335 -0.99 11.23 9.65
C THR A 335 0.27 10.65 10.29
N GLU A 336 0.20 10.24 11.56
CA GLU A 336 1.30 9.53 12.25
C GLU A 336 1.72 8.24 11.52
N SER A 337 0.80 7.60 10.79
CA SER A 337 1.09 6.43 9.94
C SER A 337 1.72 6.76 8.58
N GLY A 338 1.94 8.06 8.27
CA GLY A 338 2.54 8.52 7.01
C GLY A 338 1.57 8.65 5.84
N LYS A 339 0.25 8.53 6.06
CA LYS A 339 -0.77 8.73 5.01
C LYS A 339 -1.07 10.22 4.80
N ILE A 340 -1.26 10.63 3.55
CA ILE A 340 -1.65 11.99 3.18
C ILE A 340 -3.04 12.29 3.73
N ARG A 341 -3.18 13.45 4.40
CA ARG A 341 -4.46 13.96 4.89
C ARG A 341 -5.17 14.74 3.79
N LYS A 342 -5.78 14.02 2.84
CA LYS A 342 -6.46 14.63 1.68
C LYS A 342 -7.52 15.67 2.06
N LYS A 343 -8.11 15.59 3.25
CA LYS A 343 -9.12 16.56 3.73
C LYS A 343 -8.55 17.96 4.00
N GLU A 344 -7.24 18.06 4.17
CA GLU A 344 -6.53 19.33 4.44
C GLU A 344 -6.01 20.01 3.15
N LEU A 345 -6.28 19.42 1.98
CA LEU A 345 -5.89 19.93 0.64
C LEU A 345 -6.99 20.77 -0.01
#